data_f18a631d500d073bfeda76a94a194d71
#
_entry.id   f18a631d500d073bfeda76a94a194d71
#
_cell.length_a   1.000
_cell.length_b   1.000
_cell.length_c   1.000
_cell.angle_alpha   90.00
_cell.angle_beta   90.00
_cell.angle_gamma   90.00
#
_symmetry.space_group_name_H-M   'P 1'
#
loop_
_entity.id
_entity.type
_entity.pdbx_description
1 polymer ?
#
loop_
_entity_poly.entity_id
_entity_poly.type
_entity_poly.pdbx_seq_one_letter_code
_entity_poly.pdbx_strand_id
1 'polypeptide(L)'
;MKKQMTVRKTVLAALFLAIGLILPFITMQIPAVRKMLCPMHIPVLLCGYILGGPYGLIVGFITPLLRSVTFGMPVMLPNAICMAFELATYGLVSGILSGKMKKDMRSLYISLIISMLAGRLVWGLVSAIVYALMGSGFTWKLFFMGGFVNAIPGIVIQLILIPVLVNRLYAAGVVKPAYEGK
;
A
#
# COMPACT_ATOMS: atom_id res chain seq x y z
N MET A 1 14.69 -24.01 -11.31
CA MET A 1 14.28 -23.43 -10.01
C MET A 1 14.04 -21.92 -10.05
N LYS A 2 14.96 -21.04 -10.50
CA LYS A 2 14.73 -19.57 -10.55
C LYS A 2 13.46 -19.16 -11.33
N LYS A 3 13.18 -19.76 -12.48
CA LYS A 3 12.00 -19.45 -13.33
C LYS A 3 10.67 -19.78 -12.62
N GLN A 4 10.57 -20.90 -11.91
CA GLN A 4 9.36 -21.27 -11.15
C GLN A 4 9.10 -20.34 -9.96
N MET A 5 10.16 -19.88 -9.27
CA MET A 5 10.02 -18.89 -8.19
C MET A 5 9.50 -17.54 -8.71
N THR A 6 9.91 -17.12 -9.91
CA THR A 6 9.44 -15.88 -10.53
C THR A 6 7.96 -15.99 -10.90
N VAL A 7 7.53 -17.07 -11.52
CA VAL A 7 6.11 -17.32 -11.88
C VAL A 7 5.23 -17.29 -10.63
N ARG A 8 5.61 -18.01 -9.56
CA ARG A 8 4.86 -18.01 -8.29
C ARG A 8 4.72 -16.60 -7.71
N LYS A 9 5.79 -15.80 -7.72
CA LYS A 9 5.74 -14.41 -7.23
C LYS A 9 4.81 -13.54 -8.08
N THR A 10 4.84 -13.70 -9.41
CA THR A 10 3.97 -12.96 -10.33
C THR A 10 2.50 -13.31 -10.12
N VAL A 11 2.16 -14.58 -9.94
CA VAL A 11 0.79 -15.02 -9.65
C VAL A 11 0.31 -14.46 -8.31
N LEU A 12 1.15 -14.47 -7.28
CA LEU A 12 0.81 -13.88 -5.98
C LEU A 12 0.66 -12.35 -6.06
N ALA A 13 1.49 -11.67 -6.85
CA ALA A 13 1.37 -10.23 -7.08
C ALA A 13 0.04 -9.90 -7.79
N ALA A 14 -0.36 -10.70 -8.79
CA ALA A 14 -1.66 -10.57 -9.45
C ALA A 14 -2.84 -10.81 -8.47
N LEU A 15 -2.69 -11.75 -7.54
CA LEU A 15 -3.68 -11.99 -6.48
C LEU A 15 -3.80 -10.77 -5.55
N PHE A 16 -2.68 -10.19 -5.10
CA PHE A 16 -2.72 -8.97 -4.28
C PHE A 16 -3.33 -7.78 -5.03
N LEU A 17 -3.05 -7.66 -6.33
CA LEU A 17 -3.69 -6.67 -7.19
C LEU A 17 -5.22 -6.88 -7.23
N ALA A 18 -5.68 -8.11 -7.48
CA ALA A 18 -7.10 -8.44 -7.49
C ALA A 18 -7.79 -8.14 -6.16
N ILE A 19 -7.16 -8.51 -5.03
CA ILE A 19 -7.66 -8.17 -3.68
C ILE A 19 -7.75 -6.65 -3.52
N GLY A 20 -6.73 -5.90 -3.97
CA GLY A 20 -6.72 -4.44 -3.94
C GLY A 20 -7.85 -3.78 -4.74
N LEU A 21 -8.27 -4.41 -5.83
CA LEU A 21 -9.41 -3.96 -6.63
C LEU A 21 -10.76 -4.26 -5.97
N ILE A 22 -10.89 -5.44 -5.35
CA ILE A 22 -12.16 -5.94 -4.80
C ILE A 22 -12.42 -5.41 -3.38
N LEU A 23 -11.39 -5.33 -2.52
CA LEU A 23 -11.53 -4.98 -1.12
C LEU A 23 -12.30 -3.67 -0.86
N PRO A 24 -12.10 -2.59 -1.66
CA PRO A 24 -12.89 -1.37 -1.50
C PRO A 24 -14.40 -1.53 -1.73
N PHE A 25 -14.86 -2.56 -2.47
CA PHE A 25 -16.31 -2.80 -2.63
C PHE A 25 -16.95 -3.27 -1.32
N ILE A 26 -16.23 -4.07 -0.54
CA ILE A 26 -16.71 -4.57 0.75
C ILE A 26 -16.89 -3.40 1.75
N THR A 27 -16.02 -2.39 1.67
CA THR A 27 -16.04 -1.23 2.56
C THR A 27 -16.88 -0.06 2.03
N MET A 28 -17.27 -0.07 0.76
CA MET A 28 -17.96 1.02 0.07
C MET A 28 -19.43 1.21 0.45
N GLN A 29 -20.07 0.28 1.13
CA GLN A 29 -21.48 0.36 1.49
C GLN A 29 -21.76 1.45 2.55
N ILE A 30 -20.70 1.96 3.22
CA ILE A 30 -20.83 3.04 4.20
C ILE A 30 -20.00 4.25 3.74
N PRO A 31 -20.62 5.33 3.20
CA PRO A 31 -19.90 6.47 2.60
C PRO A 31 -18.91 7.16 3.54
N ALA A 32 -19.21 7.25 4.83
CA ALA A 32 -18.32 7.82 5.84
C ALA A 32 -17.06 6.97 6.07
N VAL A 33 -17.19 5.66 6.00
CA VAL A 33 -16.10 4.68 6.26
C VAL A 33 -15.15 4.57 5.06
N ARG A 34 -15.65 4.81 3.85
CA ARG A 34 -14.90 4.68 2.59
C ARG A 34 -13.60 5.49 2.54
N LYS A 35 -13.67 6.76 2.97
CA LYS A 35 -12.50 7.66 2.96
C LYS A 35 -11.52 7.36 4.09
N MET A 36 -11.98 6.70 5.14
CA MET A 36 -11.23 6.50 6.38
C MET A 36 -10.46 5.18 6.40
N LEU A 37 -10.95 4.11 5.76
CA LEU A 37 -10.38 2.77 5.91
C LEU A 37 -9.17 2.47 5.02
N CYS A 38 -8.93 3.24 3.96
CA CYS A 38 -7.82 3.06 3.02
C CYS A 38 -7.61 1.57 2.61
N PRO A 39 -8.64 0.85 2.16
CA PRO A 39 -8.59 -0.61 2.03
C PRO A 39 -7.56 -1.11 1.02
N MET A 40 -7.25 -0.34 -0.03
CA MET A 40 -6.25 -0.71 -1.04
C MET A 40 -4.81 -0.75 -0.48
N HIS A 41 -4.53 -0.07 0.63
CA HIS A 41 -3.21 -0.05 1.23
C HIS A 41 -2.80 -1.39 1.82
N ILE A 42 -3.77 -2.15 2.38
CA ILE A 42 -3.53 -3.43 3.03
C ILE A 42 -2.89 -4.45 2.08
N PRO A 43 -3.48 -4.79 0.91
CA PRO A 43 -2.89 -5.76 0.00
C PRO A 43 -1.55 -5.30 -0.60
N VAL A 44 -1.35 -3.98 -0.78
CA VAL A 44 -0.09 -3.44 -1.30
C VAL A 44 1.04 -3.59 -0.27
N LEU A 45 0.79 -3.24 1.00
CA LEU A 45 1.75 -3.43 2.08
C LEU A 45 2.08 -4.92 2.26
N LEU A 46 1.08 -5.80 2.26
CA LEU A 46 1.28 -7.25 2.31
C LEU A 46 2.11 -7.75 1.13
N CYS A 47 1.83 -7.27 -0.08
CA CYS A 47 2.62 -7.59 -1.27
C CYS A 47 4.10 -7.20 -1.07
N GLY A 48 4.38 -6.00 -0.54
CA GLY A 48 5.73 -5.57 -0.21
C GLY A 48 6.42 -6.50 0.79
N TYR A 49 5.77 -6.80 1.91
CA TYR A 49 6.32 -7.69 2.95
C TYR A 49 6.59 -9.12 2.44
N ILE A 50 5.74 -9.64 1.57
CA ILE A 50 5.75 -11.05 1.17
C ILE A 50 6.60 -11.29 -0.08
N LEU A 51 6.48 -10.42 -1.09
CA LEU A 51 7.11 -10.59 -2.40
C LEU A 51 8.35 -9.71 -2.58
N GLY A 52 8.51 -8.70 -1.73
CA GLY A 52 9.60 -7.74 -1.78
C GLY A 52 9.25 -6.43 -2.47
N GLY A 53 10.15 -5.43 -2.33
CA GLY A 53 9.95 -4.05 -2.79
C GLY A 53 9.53 -3.88 -4.24
N PRO A 54 10.21 -4.53 -5.23
CA PRO A 54 9.85 -4.38 -6.64
C PRO A 54 8.41 -4.78 -6.97
N TYR A 55 7.93 -5.90 -6.42
CA TYR A 55 6.55 -6.34 -6.63
C TYR A 55 5.56 -5.42 -5.90
N GLY A 56 5.89 -5.01 -4.66
CA GLY A 56 5.09 -4.04 -3.90
C GLY A 56 4.94 -2.71 -4.62
N LEU A 57 6.03 -2.20 -5.22
CA LEU A 57 6.02 -0.97 -6.01
C LEU A 57 5.08 -1.09 -7.21
N ILE A 58 5.23 -2.15 -8.02
CA ILE A 58 4.44 -2.35 -9.24
C ILE A 58 2.95 -2.50 -8.89
N VAL A 59 2.62 -3.36 -7.93
CA VAL A 59 1.23 -3.57 -7.49
C VAL A 59 0.66 -2.28 -6.91
N GLY A 60 1.42 -1.57 -6.08
CA GLY A 60 0.99 -0.31 -5.48
C GLY A 60 0.72 0.79 -6.51
N PHE A 61 1.57 0.89 -7.52
CA PHE A 61 1.39 1.87 -8.59
C PHE A 61 0.17 1.56 -9.47
N ILE A 62 0.01 0.29 -9.87
CA ILE A 62 -1.03 -0.13 -10.81
C ILE A 62 -2.42 -0.14 -10.16
N THR A 63 -2.54 -0.55 -8.89
CA THR A 63 -3.83 -0.79 -8.24
C THR A 63 -4.79 0.42 -8.31
N PRO A 64 -4.43 1.65 -7.89
CA PRO A 64 -5.36 2.77 -7.92
C PRO A 64 -5.66 3.26 -9.34
N LEU A 65 -4.70 3.18 -10.27
CA LEU A 65 -4.89 3.56 -11.67
C LEU A 65 -5.85 2.60 -12.37
N LEU A 66 -5.59 1.30 -12.25
CA LEU A 66 -6.46 0.27 -12.82
C LEU A 66 -7.88 0.37 -12.27
N ARG A 67 -7.99 0.57 -10.94
CA ARG A 67 -9.30 0.75 -10.30
C ARG A 67 -10.03 2.01 -10.78
N SER A 68 -9.30 3.10 -11.01
CA SER A 68 -9.87 4.34 -11.57
C SER A 68 -10.43 4.11 -12.97
N VAL A 69 -9.68 3.40 -13.82
CA VAL A 69 -10.10 3.10 -15.20
C VAL A 69 -11.29 2.12 -15.24
N THR A 70 -11.26 1.07 -14.39
CA THR A 70 -12.29 0.01 -14.45
C THR A 70 -13.59 0.37 -13.72
N PHE A 71 -13.49 1.12 -12.62
CA PHE A 71 -14.64 1.39 -11.73
C PHE A 71 -14.93 2.88 -11.54
N GLY A 72 -14.18 3.78 -12.21
CA GLY A 72 -14.35 5.22 -12.10
C GLY A 72 -13.94 5.81 -10.76
N MET A 73 -13.44 5.02 -9.82
CA MET A 73 -13.06 5.47 -8.48
C MET A 73 -11.82 4.76 -7.94
N PRO A 74 -10.85 5.49 -7.37
CA PRO A 74 -10.82 6.95 -7.16
C PRO A 74 -10.80 7.73 -8.48
N VAL A 75 -11.25 8.99 -8.48
CA VAL A 75 -11.18 9.86 -9.67
C VAL A 75 -9.72 9.94 -10.15
N MET A 76 -9.49 9.82 -11.46
CA MET A 76 -8.14 9.70 -12.03
C MET A 76 -7.25 10.87 -11.60
N LEU A 77 -7.69 12.10 -11.82
CA LEU A 77 -7.02 13.34 -11.41
C LEU A 77 -7.86 14.05 -10.34
N PRO A 78 -7.28 14.43 -9.23
CA PRO A 78 -5.88 14.24 -8.79
C PRO A 78 -5.68 12.90 -8.05
N ASN A 79 -6.75 12.22 -7.61
CA ASN A 79 -6.70 11.26 -6.53
C ASN A 79 -5.97 9.95 -6.89
N ALA A 80 -6.30 9.32 -8.03
CA ALA A 80 -5.70 8.03 -8.40
C ALA A 80 -4.19 8.17 -8.65
N ILE A 81 -3.76 9.28 -9.28
CA ILE A 81 -2.34 9.53 -9.53
C ILE A 81 -1.60 9.73 -8.21
N CYS A 82 -2.09 10.59 -7.32
CA CYS A 82 -1.45 10.81 -6.02
C CYS A 82 -1.38 9.51 -5.20
N MET A 83 -2.45 8.70 -5.20
CA MET A 83 -2.49 7.40 -4.54
C MET A 83 -1.56 6.38 -5.19
N ALA A 84 -1.33 6.43 -6.50
CA ALA A 84 -0.42 5.50 -7.18
C ALA A 84 1.02 5.65 -6.67
N PHE A 85 1.50 6.87 -6.55
CA PHE A 85 2.83 7.13 -5.98
C PHE A 85 2.91 6.82 -4.49
N GLU A 86 1.86 7.12 -3.73
CA GLU A 86 1.76 6.77 -2.31
C GLU A 86 1.85 5.26 -2.10
N LEU A 87 0.98 4.48 -2.76
CA LEU A 87 0.94 3.03 -2.61
C LEU A 87 2.20 2.35 -3.16
N ALA A 88 2.76 2.86 -4.25
CA ALA A 88 4.04 2.39 -4.78
C ALA A 88 5.15 2.54 -3.73
N THR A 89 5.20 3.69 -3.05
CA THR A 89 6.15 3.95 -1.96
C THR A 89 5.91 3.02 -0.78
N TYR A 90 4.67 2.79 -0.37
CA TYR A 90 4.33 1.83 0.69
C TYR A 90 4.84 0.43 0.36
N GLY A 91 4.54 -0.07 -0.83
CA GLY A 91 4.97 -1.39 -1.26
C GLY A 91 6.49 -1.52 -1.40
N LEU A 92 7.15 -0.48 -1.92
CA LEU A 92 8.61 -0.47 -2.07
C LEU A 92 9.31 -0.45 -0.72
N VAL A 93 8.97 0.51 0.15
CA VAL A 93 9.66 0.73 1.43
C VAL A 93 9.41 -0.44 2.37
N SER A 94 8.17 -0.93 2.48
CA SER A 94 7.85 -2.12 3.29
C SER A 94 8.64 -3.35 2.84
N GLY A 95 8.75 -3.57 1.54
CA GLY A 95 9.51 -4.70 1.00
C GLY A 95 11.02 -4.58 1.18
N ILE A 96 11.60 -3.38 1.05
CA ILE A 96 13.03 -3.16 1.30
C ILE A 96 13.35 -3.33 2.78
N LEU A 97 12.56 -2.76 3.67
CA LEU A 97 12.78 -2.84 5.11
C LEU A 97 12.58 -4.27 5.64
N SER A 98 11.55 -4.97 5.16
CA SER A 98 11.31 -6.38 5.46
C SER A 98 12.50 -7.28 5.11
N GLY A 99 13.20 -6.97 4.00
CA GLY A 99 14.41 -7.69 3.59
C GLY A 99 15.66 -7.38 4.41
N LYS A 100 15.71 -6.23 5.09
CA LYS A 100 16.89 -5.77 5.83
C LYS A 100 16.78 -5.90 7.35
N MET A 101 15.57 -5.93 7.90
CA MET A 101 15.31 -5.95 9.34
C MET A 101 15.10 -7.37 9.86
N LYS A 102 15.29 -7.56 11.16
CA LYS A 102 15.00 -8.82 11.86
C LYS A 102 13.51 -9.16 11.76
N LYS A 103 13.19 -10.47 11.79
CA LYS A 103 11.81 -10.98 11.68
C LYS A 103 11.12 -11.02 13.05
N ASP A 104 11.23 -9.94 13.82
CA ASP A 104 10.55 -9.79 15.09
C ASP A 104 9.40 -8.78 14.95
N MET A 105 8.44 -8.87 15.85
CA MET A 105 7.25 -8.01 15.81
C MET A 105 7.64 -6.52 15.91
N ARG A 106 8.66 -6.20 16.70
CA ARG A 106 9.13 -4.81 16.84
C ARG A 106 9.65 -4.24 15.53
N SER A 107 10.49 -4.97 14.81
CA SER A 107 11.02 -4.57 13.50
C SER A 107 9.88 -4.42 12.46
N LEU A 108 8.87 -5.29 12.53
CA LEU A 108 7.72 -5.23 11.64
C LEU A 108 6.90 -3.95 11.87
N TYR A 109 6.63 -3.57 13.13
CA TYR A 109 5.96 -2.30 13.45
C TYR A 109 6.78 -1.08 13.01
N ILE A 110 8.09 -1.08 13.28
CA ILE A 110 8.99 0.01 12.89
C ILE A 110 8.98 0.17 11.35
N SER A 111 9.13 -0.93 10.60
CA SER A 111 9.12 -0.90 9.15
C SER A 111 7.77 -0.45 8.58
N LEU A 112 6.66 -0.83 9.22
CA LEU A 112 5.32 -0.42 8.83
C LEU A 112 5.13 1.08 9.02
N ILE A 113 5.49 1.61 10.19
CA ILE A 113 5.38 3.05 10.48
C ILE A 113 6.25 3.87 9.52
N ILE A 114 7.50 3.44 9.28
CA ILE A 114 8.39 4.13 8.33
C ILE A 114 7.80 4.11 6.92
N SER A 115 7.25 2.97 6.47
CA SER A 115 6.62 2.85 5.15
C SER A 115 5.41 3.77 5.02
N MET A 116 4.58 3.85 6.07
CA MET A 116 3.41 4.72 6.10
C MET A 116 3.78 6.20 6.06
N LEU A 117 4.77 6.61 6.83
CA LEU A 117 5.27 7.98 6.82
C LEU A 117 5.90 8.36 5.47
N ALA A 118 6.74 7.49 4.91
CA ALA A 118 7.36 7.72 3.60
C ALA A 118 6.30 7.88 2.50
N GLY A 119 5.29 7.03 2.46
CA GLY A 119 4.22 7.14 1.47
C GLY A 119 3.37 8.39 1.64
N ARG A 120 3.09 8.82 2.89
CA ARG A 120 2.37 10.07 3.15
C ARG A 120 3.15 11.31 2.71
N LEU A 121 4.46 11.33 2.91
CA LEU A 121 5.31 12.39 2.41
C LEU A 121 5.30 12.46 0.88
N VAL A 122 5.43 11.30 0.21
CA VAL A 122 5.36 11.22 -1.26
C VAL A 122 3.97 11.62 -1.76
N TRP A 123 2.89 11.16 -1.12
CA TRP A 123 1.54 11.60 -1.45
C TRP A 123 1.37 13.12 -1.35
N GLY A 124 1.88 13.73 -0.28
CA GLY A 124 1.83 15.18 -0.09
C GLY A 124 2.59 15.94 -1.17
N LEU A 125 3.80 15.48 -1.50
CA LEU A 125 4.63 16.07 -2.54
C LEU A 125 3.97 15.97 -3.92
N VAL A 126 3.51 14.78 -4.31
CA VAL A 126 2.83 14.56 -5.59
C VAL A 126 1.53 15.33 -5.65
N SER A 127 0.76 15.39 -4.55
CA SER A 127 -0.47 16.19 -4.49
C SER A 127 -0.18 17.67 -4.68
N ALA A 128 0.86 18.21 -4.05
CA ALA A 128 1.24 19.62 -4.25
C ALA A 128 1.54 19.92 -5.73
N ILE A 129 2.26 19.04 -6.40
CA ILE A 129 2.57 19.18 -7.84
C ILE A 129 1.30 19.08 -8.69
N VAL A 130 0.49 18.04 -8.49
CA VAL A 130 -0.72 17.81 -9.30
C VAL A 130 -1.73 18.93 -9.11
N TYR A 131 -1.97 19.39 -7.88
CA TYR A 131 -2.89 20.51 -7.61
C TYR A 131 -2.37 21.83 -8.21
N ALA A 132 -1.06 22.09 -8.16
CA ALA A 132 -0.46 23.26 -8.80
C ALA A 132 -0.66 23.22 -10.33
N LEU A 133 -0.48 22.06 -10.98
CA LEU A 133 -0.72 21.88 -12.42
C LEU A 133 -2.20 22.05 -12.79
N MET A 134 -3.12 21.77 -11.87
CA MET A 134 -4.56 21.99 -12.04
C MET A 134 -5.01 23.42 -11.73
N GLY A 135 -4.08 24.32 -11.41
CA GLY A 135 -4.41 25.71 -11.04
C GLY A 135 -5.08 25.85 -9.67
N SER A 136 -5.01 24.82 -8.84
CA SER A 136 -5.63 24.76 -7.51
C SER A 136 -4.55 24.79 -6.42
N GLY A 137 -4.80 25.50 -5.31
CA GLY A 137 -3.88 25.54 -4.18
C GLY A 137 -3.92 24.28 -3.34
N PHE A 138 -2.77 23.66 -3.10
CA PHE A 138 -2.63 22.59 -2.10
C PHE A 138 -2.13 23.19 -0.79
N THR A 139 -3.00 23.23 0.22
CA THR A 139 -2.70 23.86 1.52
C THR A 139 -2.23 22.83 2.55
N TRP A 140 -1.47 23.28 3.55
CA TRP A 140 -1.10 22.48 4.70
C TRP A 140 -2.31 21.85 5.39
N LYS A 141 -3.43 22.57 5.44
CA LYS A 141 -4.69 22.03 5.98
C LYS A 141 -5.18 20.81 5.20
N LEU A 142 -5.13 20.85 3.87
CA LEU A 142 -5.49 19.70 3.02
C LEU A 142 -4.55 18.53 3.22
N PHE A 143 -3.24 18.79 3.39
CA PHE A 143 -2.26 17.74 3.68
C PHE A 143 -2.55 17.05 5.01
N PHE A 144 -2.71 17.78 6.10
CA PHE A 144 -2.96 17.19 7.41
C PHE A 144 -4.32 16.50 7.49
N MET A 145 -5.38 17.14 6.99
CA MET A 145 -6.72 16.55 7.00
C MET A 145 -6.82 15.30 6.12
N GLY A 146 -6.31 15.36 4.90
CA GLY A 146 -6.35 14.24 3.95
C GLY A 146 -5.38 13.11 4.30
N GLY A 147 -4.14 13.47 4.65
CA GLY A 147 -3.08 12.51 4.91
C GLY A 147 -3.15 11.82 6.27
N PHE A 148 -3.60 12.52 7.30
CA PHE A 148 -3.55 12.02 8.67
C PHE A 148 -4.94 11.93 9.32
N VAL A 149 -5.65 13.05 9.49
CA VAL A 149 -6.88 13.06 10.29
C VAL A 149 -7.95 12.12 9.73
N ASN A 150 -8.24 12.21 8.44
CA ASN A 150 -9.23 11.35 7.80
C ASN A 150 -8.77 9.90 7.67
N ALA A 151 -7.47 9.64 7.74
CA ALA A 151 -6.89 8.31 7.59
C ALA A 151 -6.66 7.58 8.93
N ILE A 152 -6.87 8.23 10.09
CA ILE A 152 -6.65 7.64 11.42
C ILE A 152 -7.27 6.24 11.55
N PRO A 153 -8.56 6.00 11.23
CA PRO A 153 -9.14 4.67 11.35
C PRO A 153 -8.45 3.63 10.48
N GLY A 154 -8.09 4.01 9.24
CA GLY A 154 -7.35 3.14 8.33
C GLY A 154 -5.95 2.83 8.84
N ILE A 155 -5.24 3.81 9.39
CA ILE A 155 -3.92 3.64 10.00
C ILE A 155 -4.00 2.66 11.17
N VAL A 156 -4.96 2.81 12.07
CA VAL A 156 -5.16 1.92 13.22
C VAL A 156 -5.42 0.48 12.75
N ILE A 157 -6.32 0.30 11.78
CA ILE A 157 -6.62 -1.03 11.23
C ILE A 157 -5.36 -1.64 10.59
N GLN A 158 -4.59 -0.88 9.84
CA GLN A 158 -3.35 -1.35 9.22
C GLN A 158 -2.30 -1.75 10.27
N LEU A 159 -2.15 -0.98 11.34
CA LEU A 159 -1.23 -1.28 12.44
C LEU A 159 -1.61 -2.56 13.21
N ILE A 160 -2.87 -2.93 13.23
CA ILE A 160 -3.33 -4.18 13.87
C ILE A 160 -3.28 -5.34 12.86
N LEU A 161 -3.88 -5.16 11.70
CA LEU A 161 -4.13 -6.24 10.75
C LEU A 161 -2.85 -6.71 10.05
N ILE A 162 -2.00 -5.79 9.60
CA ILE A 162 -0.80 -6.14 8.81
C ILE A 162 0.19 -6.97 9.63
N PRO A 163 0.59 -6.59 10.86
CA PRO A 163 1.50 -7.40 11.67
C PRO A 163 0.94 -8.80 11.95
N VAL A 164 -0.35 -8.90 12.25
CA VAL A 164 -1.01 -10.20 12.50
C VAL A 164 -0.98 -11.08 11.25
N LEU A 165 -1.37 -10.54 10.09
CA LEU A 165 -1.40 -11.30 8.84
C LEU A 165 0.01 -11.72 8.40
N VAL A 166 0.97 -10.80 8.42
CA VAL A 166 2.37 -11.09 8.04
C VAL A 166 2.95 -12.19 8.92
N ASN A 167 2.77 -12.08 10.24
CA ASN A 167 3.29 -13.08 11.19
C ASN A 167 2.62 -14.46 10.98
N ARG A 168 1.31 -14.52 10.76
CA ARG A 168 0.58 -15.74 10.47
C ARG A 168 1.03 -16.39 9.17
N LEU A 169 1.25 -15.60 8.12
CA LEU A 169 1.72 -16.11 6.82
C LEU A 169 3.15 -16.66 6.89
N TYR A 170 4.02 -16.04 7.69
CA TYR A 170 5.37 -16.56 7.95
C TYR A 170 5.33 -17.84 8.79
N ALA A 171 4.51 -17.89 9.85
CA ALA A 171 4.35 -19.08 10.69
C ALA A 171 3.76 -20.27 9.91
N ALA A 172 2.86 -20.01 8.97
CA ALA A 172 2.27 -21.03 8.11
C ALA A 172 3.20 -21.57 7.01
N GLY A 173 4.42 -21.00 6.85
CA GLY A 173 5.38 -21.41 5.83
C GLY A 173 4.90 -21.21 4.37
N VAL A 174 3.75 -20.56 4.21
CA VAL A 174 3.13 -20.30 2.89
C VAL A 174 4.00 -19.40 2.04
N VAL A 175 4.73 -18.50 2.69
CA VAL A 175 5.61 -17.55 2.06
C VAL A 175 6.98 -17.57 2.75
N LYS A 176 8.01 -17.94 2.00
CA LYS A 176 9.37 -17.70 2.45
C LYS A 176 9.63 -16.19 2.39
N PRO A 177 10.21 -15.59 3.44
CA PRO A 177 10.59 -14.19 3.38
C PRO A 177 11.46 -13.94 2.15
N ALA A 178 11.32 -12.78 1.52
CA ALA A 178 12.02 -12.43 0.27
C ALA A 178 13.57 -12.52 0.37
N TYR A 179 14.11 -12.77 1.56
CA TYR A 179 15.55 -12.74 1.89
C TYR A 179 16.18 -14.12 2.20
N GLU A 180 15.54 -15.24 1.99
CA GLU A 180 16.24 -16.54 2.05
C GLU A 180 16.92 -16.88 0.71
N GLY A 181 17.86 -16.04 0.29
CA GLY A 181 18.63 -16.20 -0.94
C GLY A 181 19.99 -15.50 -0.89
N LYS A 182 20.75 -15.70 0.20
CA LYS A 182 22.22 -15.61 0.21
C LYS A 182 22.78 -16.73 1.07
#